data_e7812a865da0b412dcfc93bd0e08b8af
#
_entry.id   e7812a865da0b412dcfc93bd0e08b8af
#
_cell.length_a   1.000
_cell.length_b   1.000
_cell.length_c   1.000
_cell.angle_alpha   90.00
_cell.angle_beta   90.00
_cell.angle_gamma   90.00
#
_symmetry.space_group_name_H-M   'P 1'
#
loop_
_entity.id
_entity.type
_entity.pdbx_description
1 polymer ?
#
loop_
_entity_poly.entity_id
_entity_poly.type
_entity_poly.pdbx_seq_one_letter_code
_entity_poly.pdbx_strand_id
1 'polypeptide(L)'
;QNFHGTFISTNVTAINEKNTKELIESGLDSINLCVDGFSNKSHDTYRIGSDFKIIKENIETFMRVKKELRSIKPFVQIQTLLTTLSVPEKDEMIKWAREIGVNSIYFKSLSIQLGHSDQIEQHVINDIKEKWSYLVPNQDEFKRKQFTIDKPYCGVPLKQSVVYWNGDLGLCCTDYDNTVMNKNISKDGYLKTLFSKEVIKKRRLGLRKQQSICKDCDLGNADYMGYQAFREETKY
;
A
#
# COMPACT_ATOMS: atom_id res chain seq x y z
N GLN A 1 -4.78 18.15 -20.06
CA GLN A 1 -4.15 17.43 -18.94
C GLN A 1 -5.05 16.24 -18.58
N ASN A 2 -4.63 15.05 -18.95
CA ASN A 2 -5.42 13.82 -18.70
C ASN A 2 -4.82 13.04 -17.52
N PHE A 3 -4.63 13.68 -16.36
CA PHE A 3 -4.33 12.96 -15.13
C PHE A 3 -5.65 12.56 -14.48
N HIS A 4 -5.81 11.26 -14.27
CA HIS A 4 -7.02 10.68 -13.70
C HIS A 4 -7.07 10.74 -12.16
N GLY A 5 -6.10 11.36 -11.54
CA GLY A 5 -6.01 11.60 -10.11
C GLY A 5 -4.60 11.36 -9.55
N THR A 6 -4.29 12.08 -8.50
CA THR A 6 -3.04 11.98 -7.73
C THR A 6 -3.31 11.28 -6.41
N PHE A 7 -2.39 10.41 -6.00
CA PHE A 7 -2.53 9.62 -4.79
C PHE A 7 -1.19 9.52 -4.07
N ILE A 8 -1.21 9.67 -2.75
CA ILE A 8 -0.05 9.39 -1.90
C ILE A 8 -0.43 8.45 -0.76
N SER A 9 0.56 7.76 -0.21
CA SER A 9 0.46 6.94 0.98
C SER A 9 1.52 7.39 1.98
N THR A 10 1.14 7.54 3.25
CA THR A 10 2.04 8.04 4.30
C THR A 10 1.87 7.24 5.59
N ASN A 11 2.96 7.11 6.35
CA ASN A 11 2.94 6.57 7.72
C ASN A 11 2.49 7.59 8.78
N VAL A 12 2.13 8.80 8.35
CA VAL A 12 1.57 9.88 9.16
C VAL A 12 2.53 10.53 10.17
N THR A 13 3.74 10.01 10.37
CA THR A 13 4.68 10.51 11.39
C THR A 13 5.06 11.98 11.21
N ALA A 14 5.12 12.45 9.98
CA ALA A 14 5.51 13.83 9.64
C ALA A 14 4.32 14.76 9.38
N ILE A 15 3.07 14.28 9.49
CA ILE A 15 1.88 15.10 9.30
C ILE A 15 1.76 16.11 10.44
N ASN A 16 1.52 17.36 10.09
CA ASN A 16 1.25 18.47 10.99
C ASN A 16 0.33 19.46 10.29
N GLU A 17 -0.08 20.52 10.99
CA GLU A 17 -1.02 21.49 10.46
C GLU A 17 -0.53 22.19 9.19
N LYS A 18 0.75 22.57 9.15
CA LYS A 18 1.35 23.28 8.00
C LYS A 18 1.32 22.40 6.74
N ASN A 19 1.92 21.22 6.81
CA ASN A 19 2.01 20.36 5.62
C ASN A 19 0.67 19.74 5.23
N THR A 20 -0.27 19.60 6.16
CA THR A 20 -1.66 19.23 5.86
C THR A 20 -2.30 20.29 4.96
N LYS A 21 -2.15 21.56 5.31
CA LYS A 21 -2.68 22.66 4.50
C LYS A 21 -2.04 22.66 3.10
N GLU A 22 -0.72 22.53 3.02
CA GLU A 22 0.02 22.45 1.75
C GLU A 22 -0.46 21.28 0.88
N LEU A 23 -0.67 20.09 1.47
CA LEU A 23 -1.19 18.92 0.77
C LEU A 23 -2.61 19.12 0.22
N ILE A 24 -3.48 19.77 0.98
CA ILE A 24 -4.85 20.06 0.56
C ILE A 24 -4.83 21.10 -0.57
N GLU A 25 -4.06 22.18 -0.42
CA GLU A 25 -3.95 23.28 -1.40
C GLU A 25 -3.24 22.85 -2.69
N SER A 26 -2.40 21.79 -2.63
CA SER A 26 -1.76 21.22 -3.83
C SER A 26 -2.73 20.58 -4.82
N GLY A 27 -3.98 20.35 -4.42
CA GLY A 27 -4.99 19.69 -5.23
C GLY A 27 -4.88 18.17 -5.26
N LEU A 28 -4.17 17.57 -4.29
CA LEU A 28 -4.08 16.12 -4.12
C LEU A 28 -5.48 15.48 -4.12
N ASP A 29 -5.69 14.46 -4.95
CA ASP A 29 -7.02 13.84 -5.07
C ASP A 29 -7.32 12.84 -3.96
N SER A 30 -6.32 12.07 -3.52
CA SER A 30 -6.51 11.10 -2.44
C SER A 30 -5.24 10.82 -1.64
N ILE A 31 -5.42 10.44 -0.38
CA ILE A 31 -4.35 10.10 0.55
C ILE A 31 -4.70 8.87 1.36
N ASN A 32 -3.73 7.94 1.47
CA ASN A 32 -3.77 6.84 2.43
C ASN A 32 -2.97 7.21 3.68
N LEU A 33 -3.62 7.17 4.81
CA LEU A 33 -3.04 7.29 6.13
C LEU A 33 -2.84 5.87 6.68
N CYS A 34 -1.59 5.41 6.77
CA CYS A 34 -1.27 4.02 7.14
C CYS A 34 -1.15 3.91 8.66
N VAL A 35 -2.09 3.18 9.27
CA VAL A 35 -2.19 2.95 10.72
C VAL A 35 -2.43 1.48 10.98
N ASP A 36 -1.47 0.78 11.58
CA ASP A 36 -1.49 -0.68 11.66
C ASP A 36 -1.86 -1.21 13.06
N GLY A 37 -2.73 -0.49 13.77
CA GLY A 37 -3.29 -0.82 15.07
C GLY A 37 -4.01 0.37 15.68
N PHE A 38 -4.68 0.18 16.83
CA PHE A 38 -5.41 1.24 17.53
C PHE A 38 -4.94 1.44 18.98
N SER A 39 -3.76 0.95 19.28
CA SER A 39 -3.03 1.17 20.53
C SER A 39 -1.53 1.16 20.28
N ASN A 40 -0.73 1.69 21.21
CA ASN A 40 0.72 1.57 21.15
C ASN A 40 1.16 0.10 21.07
N LYS A 41 0.46 -0.80 21.77
CA LYS A 41 0.77 -2.23 21.74
C LYS A 41 0.62 -2.84 20.35
N SER A 42 -0.47 -2.58 19.66
CA SER A 42 -0.74 -3.17 18.34
C SER A 42 0.03 -2.47 17.23
N HIS A 43 0.03 -1.14 17.23
CA HIS A 43 0.67 -0.33 16.19
C HIS A 43 2.20 -0.37 16.30
N ASP A 44 2.76 -0.07 17.47
CA ASP A 44 4.20 0.13 17.61
C ASP A 44 4.96 -1.20 17.59
N THR A 45 4.32 -2.31 17.92
CA THR A 45 4.93 -3.65 17.75
C THR A 45 5.23 -3.95 16.28
N TYR A 46 4.35 -3.56 15.37
CA TYR A 46 4.57 -3.72 13.93
C TYR A 46 5.40 -2.55 13.36
N ARG A 47 5.08 -1.31 13.76
CA ARG A 47 5.77 -0.07 13.34
C ARG A 47 6.82 0.35 14.36
N ILE A 48 7.89 -0.43 14.45
CA ILE A 48 8.99 -0.18 15.41
C ILE A 48 9.52 1.24 15.25
N GLY A 49 9.58 1.98 16.37
CA GLY A 49 10.04 3.36 16.40
C GLY A 49 8.95 4.41 16.12
N SER A 50 7.69 4.00 15.96
CA SER A 50 6.56 4.92 15.94
C SER A 50 5.93 5.07 17.33
N ASP A 51 5.03 6.06 17.47
CA ASP A 51 4.18 6.27 18.63
C ASP A 51 2.74 6.44 18.13
N PHE A 52 1.88 5.48 18.43
CA PHE A 52 0.48 5.50 17.99
C PHE A 52 -0.26 6.76 18.45
N LYS A 53 0.03 7.28 19.65
CA LYS A 53 -0.61 8.50 20.15
C LYS A 53 -0.35 9.68 19.22
N ILE A 54 0.91 9.86 18.82
CA ILE A 54 1.31 10.92 17.86
C ILE A 54 0.64 10.71 16.51
N ILE A 55 0.61 9.47 16.01
CA ILE A 55 -0.04 9.12 14.73
C ILE A 55 -1.52 9.48 14.76
N LYS A 56 -2.21 9.13 15.84
CA LYS A 56 -3.64 9.44 16.04
C LYS A 56 -3.89 10.95 16.06
N GLU A 57 -3.12 11.70 16.83
CA GLU A 57 -3.20 13.17 16.91
C GLU A 57 -2.94 13.84 15.55
N ASN A 58 -1.97 13.33 14.79
CA ASN A 58 -1.67 13.83 13.45
C ASN A 58 -2.83 13.59 12.46
N ILE A 59 -3.50 12.44 12.54
CA ILE A 59 -4.68 12.15 11.70
C ILE A 59 -5.85 13.06 12.09
N GLU A 60 -6.11 13.23 13.37
CA GLU A 60 -7.16 14.13 13.86
C GLU A 60 -6.88 15.58 13.42
N THR A 61 -5.60 16.00 13.48
CA THR A 61 -5.16 17.30 12.96
C THR A 61 -5.44 17.43 11.45
N PHE A 62 -5.09 16.39 10.67
CA PHE A 62 -5.35 16.39 9.23
C PHE A 62 -6.84 16.57 8.93
N MET A 63 -7.70 15.83 9.62
CA MET A 63 -9.14 15.90 9.41
C MET A 63 -9.74 17.23 9.87
N ARG A 64 -9.26 17.78 10.99
CA ARG A 64 -9.65 19.11 11.48
C ARG A 64 -9.31 20.19 10.45
N VAL A 65 -8.07 20.25 9.98
CA VAL A 65 -7.62 21.24 8.99
C VAL A 65 -8.42 21.11 7.68
N LYS A 66 -8.63 19.88 7.21
CA LYS A 66 -9.46 19.64 6.03
C LYS A 66 -10.88 20.18 6.18
N LYS A 67 -11.48 20.01 7.34
CA LYS A 67 -12.81 20.53 7.68
C LYS A 67 -12.83 22.04 7.75
N GLU A 68 -11.85 22.67 8.40
CA GLU A 68 -11.71 24.15 8.50
C GLU A 68 -11.59 24.79 7.11
N LEU A 69 -10.83 24.17 6.21
CA LEU A 69 -10.69 24.60 4.82
C LEU A 69 -11.92 24.28 3.94
N ARG A 70 -12.93 23.58 4.49
CA ARG A 70 -14.10 23.09 3.75
C ARG A 70 -13.73 22.38 2.45
N SER A 71 -12.63 21.64 2.46
CA SER A 71 -12.14 20.97 1.27
C SER A 71 -12.72 19.57 1.08
N ILE A 72 -13.27 19.32 -0.11
CA ILE A 72 -13.71 17.97 -0.49
C ILE A 72 -12.52 17.05 -0.80
N LYS A 73 -11.37 17.62 -1.17
CA LYS A 73 -10.13 16.89 -1.46
C LYS A 73 -9.10 17.11 -0.35
N PRO A 74 -8.17 16.17 -0.21
CA PRO A 74 -8.14 14.84 -0.80
C PRO A 74 -9.23 13.92 -0.22
N PHE A 75 -9.60 12.85 -0.97
CA PHE A 75 -10.30 11.71 -0.40
C PHE A 75 -9.36 11.02 0.61
N VAL A 76 -9.78 10.95 1.87
CA VAL A 76 -8.94 10.43 2.96
C VAL A 76 -9.32 9.00 3.29
N GLN A 77 -8.38 8.08 3.11
CA GLN A 77 -8.54 6.69 3.49
C GLN A 77 -7.54 6.31 4.59
N ILE A 78 -8.02 5.67 5.64
CA ILE A 78 -7.15 4.93 6.56
C ILE A 78 -6.91 3.55 5.96
N GLN A 79 -5.65 3.15 5.87
CA GLN A 79 -5.26 1.80 5.51
C GLN A 79 -4.60 1.13 6.71
N THR A 80 -5.13 0.00 7.11
CA THR A 80 -4.65 -0.77 8.26
C THR A 80 -4.26 -2.17 7.84
N LEU A 81 -3.08 -2.59 8.27
CA LEU A 81 -2.65 -3.96 8.20
C LEU A 81 -3.10 -4.68 9.48
N LEU A 82 -4.01 -5.64 9.33
CA LEU A 82 -4.50 -6.40 10.48
C LEU A 82 -3.48 -7.44 10.93
N THR A 83 -3.15 -7.37 12.20
CA THR A 83 -2.33 -8.34 12.92
C THR A 83 -3.18 -8.99 14.00
N THR A 84 -2.71 -10.08 14.61
CA THR A 84 -3.36 -10.70 15.77
C THR A 84 -3.60 -9.72 16.92
N LEU A 85 -2.75 -8.67 17.02
CA LEU A 85 -2.86 -7.64 18.06
C LEU A 85 -3.91 -6.59 17.71
N SER A 86 -4.09 -6.24 16.44
CA SER A 86 -5.01 -5.18 16.02
C SER A 86 -6.41 -5.67 15.65
N VAL A 87 -6.59 -6.97 15.41
CA VAL A 87 -7.91 -7.56 15.12
C VAL A 87 -8.96 -7.24 16.20
N PRO A 88 -8.68 -7.37 17.51
CA PRO A 88 -9.65 -7.04 18.56
C PRO A 88 -10.03 -5.55 18.60
N GLU A 89 -9.16 -4.67 18.08
CA GLU A 89 -9.36 -3.21 18.11
C GLU A 89 -10.13 -2.68 16.88
N LYS A 90 -10.43 -3.54 15.92
CA LYS A 90 -10.98 -3.19 14.61
C LYS A 90 -12.27 -2.35 14.69
N ASP A 91 -13.21 -2.73 15.55
CA ASP A 91 -14.50 -2.07 15.63
C ASP A 91 -14.38 -0.67 16.26
N GLU A 92 -13.49 -0.52 17.25
CA GLU A 92 -13.16 0.78 17.85
C GLU A 92 -12.50 1.69 16.82
N MET A 93 -11.56 1.18 16.03
CA MET A 93 -10.93 1.92 14.95
C MET A 93 -11.94 2.39 13.89
N ILE A 94 -12.91 1.54 13.50
CA ILE A 94 -13.98 1.91 12.56
C ILE A 94 -14.84 3.03 13.13
N LYS A 95 -15.20 2.93 14.39
CA LYS A 95 -16.00 3.94 15.08
C LYS A 95 -15.28 5.28 15.09
N TRP A 96 -14.03 5.31 15.58
CA TRP A 96 -13.19 6.51 15.59
C TRP A 96 -13.03 7.12 14.20
N ALA A 97 -12.72 6.29 13.18
CA ALA A 97 -12.54 6.77 11.82
C ALA A 97 -13.77 7.49 11.27
N ARG A 98 -14.98 7.01 11.61
CA ARG A 98 -16.23 7.69 11.26
C ARG A 98 -16.43 8.99 12.05
N GLU A 99 -16.12 8.99 13.33
CA GLU A 99 -16.27 10.17 14.21
C GLU A 99 -15.39 11.34 13.73
N ILE A 100 -14.16 11.07 13.33
CA ILE A 100 -13.26 12.10 12.78
C ILE A 100 -13.55 12.46 11.31
N GLY A 101 -14.43 11.70 10.65
CA GLY A 101 -14.92 12.01 9.30
C GLY A 101 -13.99 11.61 8.16
N VAL A 102 -13.16 10.57 8.29
CA VAL A 102 -12.43 10.01 7.15
C VAL A 102 -13.41 9.39 6.15
N ASN A 103 -13.04 9.41 4.87
CA ASN A 103 -13.92 8.94 3.82
C ASN A 103 -13.99 7.41 3.75
N SER A 104 -12.96 6.71 4.21
CA SER A 104 -12.88 5.25 4.10
C SER A 104 -11.89 4.66 5.07
N ILE A 105 -12.15 3.44 5.51
CA ILE A 105 -11.15 2.60 6.15
C ILE A 105 -11.04 1.27 5.40
N TYR A 106 -9.82 0.87 5.09
CA TYR A 106 -9.49 -0.33 4.35
C TYR A 106 -8.54 -1.21 5.16
N PHE A 107 -8.94 -2.43 5.41
CA PHE A 107 -8.15 -3.42 6.11
C PHE A 107 -7.47 -4.38 5.14
N LYS A 108 -6.20 -4.66 5.38
CA LYS A 108 -5.41 -5.67 4.68
C LYS A 108 -4.97 -6.73 5.67
N SER A 109 -4.86 -7.98 5.24
CA SER A 109 -4.19 -9.01 6.01
C SER A 109 -2.68 -8.86 5.94
N LEU A 110 -1.98 -9.17 7.03
CA LEU A 110 -0.54 -9.28 7.02
C LEU A 110 -0.13 -10.48 6.14
N SER A 111 0.74 -10.24 5.18
CA SER A 111 1.42 -11.28 4.43
C SER A 111 2.92 -11.04 4.44
N ILE A 112 3.70 -12.11 4.64
CA ILE A 112 5.15 -12.04 4.60
C ILE A 112 5.57 -12.26 3.15
N GLN A 113 6.02 -11.19 2.49
CA GLN A 113 6.54 -11.25 1.13
C GLN A 113 8.06 -11.25 1.18
N LEU A 114 8.67 -12.32 0.72
CA LEU A 114 10.13 -12.52 0.79
C LEU A 114 10.87 -12.06 -0.47
N GLY A 115 10.20 -11.36 -1.38
CA GLY A 115 10.83 -10.86 -2.61
C GLY A 115 11.42 -11.99 -3.45
N HIS A 116 12.70 -11.88 -3.78
CA HIS A 116 13.45 -12.93 -4.50
C HIS A 116 13.93 -14.00 -3.52
N SER A 117 13.03 -14.92 -3.14
CA SER A 117 13.33 -15.99 -2.17
C SER A 117 14.45 -16.92 -2.61
N ASP A 118 14.72 -17.01 -3.91
CA ASP A 118 15.85 -17.74 -4.50
C ASP A 118 17.23 -17.12 -4.21
N GLN A 119 17.26 -15.83 -3.83
CA GLN A 119 18.48 -15.11 -3.43
C GLN A 119 18.68 -15.06 -1.90
N ILE A 120 17.68 -15.49 -1.12
CA ILE A 120 17.71 -15.49 0.34
C ILE A 120 17.92 -16.91 0.82
N GLU A 121 18.92 -17.12 1.67
CA GLU A 121 19.16 -18.44 2.25
C GLU A 121 17.95 -18.94 3.06
N GLN A 122 17.63 -20.20 2.94
CA GLN A 122 16.41 -20.80 3.50
C GLN A 122 16.30 -20.61 5.02
N HIS A 123 17.43 -20.59 5.75
CA HIS A 123 17.40 -20.35 7.19
C HIS A 123 16.92 -18.93 7.53
N VAL A 124 17.34 -17.91 6.76
CA VAL A 124 16.90 -16.51 6.93
C VAL A 124 15.39 -16.39 6.68
N ILE A 125 14.88 -17.09 5.67
CA ILE A 125 13.44 -17.17 5.39
C ILE A 125 12.69 -17.76 6.57
N ASN A 126 13.21 -18.83 7.15
CA ASN A 126 12.59 -19.51 8.29
C ASN A 126 12.61 -18.59 9.54
N ASP A 127 13.71 -17.92 9.81
CA ASP A 127 13.85 -16.99 10.93
C ASP A 127 12.86 -15.81 10.80
N ILE A 128 12.70 -15.26 9.59
CA ILE A 128 11.73 -14.20 9.33
C ILE A 128 10.30 -14.70 9.56
N LYS A 129 9.96 -15.89 9.05
CA LYS A 129 8.63 -16.49 9.23
C LYS A 129 8.35 -16.78 10.70
N GLU A 130 9.29 -17.35 11.43
CA GLU A 130 9.17 -17.62 12.85
C GLU A 130 8.97 -16.34 13.65
N LYS A 131 9.81 -15.33 13.40
CA LYS A 131 9.77 -14.04 14.08
C LYS A 131 8.44 -13.29 13.90
N TRP A 132 7.79 -13.39 12.73
CA TRP A 132 6.61 -12.60 12.40
C TRP A 132 5.32 -13.39 12.29
N SER A 133 5.38 -14.73 12.32
CA SER A 133 4.20 -15.60 12.17
C SER A 133 3.14 -15.37 13.24
N TYR A 134 3.54 -15.03 14.47
CA TYR A 134 2.60 -14.76 15.56
C TYR A 134 1.74 -13.51 15.33
N LEU A 135 2.15 -12.61 14.44
CA LEU A 135 1.36 -11.44 14.05
C LEU A 135 0.38 -11.71 12.91
N VAL A 136 0.49 -12.85 12.24
CA VAL A 136 -0.43 -13.21 11.15
C VAL A 136 -1.75 -13.70 11.74
N PRO A 137 -2.87 -13.01 11.51
CA PRO A 137 -4.17 -13.43 12.02
C PRO A 137 -4.58 -14.79 11.44
N ASN A 138 -5.37 -15.54 12.21
CA ASN A 138 -5.95 -16.78 11.70
C ASN A 138 -6.83 -16.47 10.49
N GLN A 139 -6.58 -17.16 9.37
CA GLN A 139 -7.29 -16.92 8.10
C GLN A 139 -8.80 -17.15 8.21
N ASP A 140 -9.26 -17.92 9.20
CA ASP A 140 -10.68 -18.21 9.41
C ASP A 140 -11.50 -16.98 9.81
N GLU A 141 -10.87 -15.99 10.47
CA GLU A 141 -11.51 -14.72 10.84
C GLU A 141 -11.66 -13.75 9.65
N PHE A 142 -10.96 -14.00 8.55
CA PHE A 142 -10.90 -13.13 7.36
C PHE A 142 -11.33 -13.81 6.08
N LYS A 143 -12.04 -14.94 6.14
CA LYS A 143 -12.54 -15.65 4.95
C LYS A 143 -13.46 -14.77 4.10
N ARG A 144 -12.87 -13.92 3.25
CA ARG A 144 -13.40 -13.84 1.90
C ARG A 144 -13.00 -15.15 1.21
N LYS A 145 -13.98 -15.81 0.56
CA LYS A 145 -13.70 -16.97 -0.30
C LYS A 145 -12.43 -16.68 -1.09
N GLN A 146 -11.35 -17.39 -0.78
CA GLN A 146 -10.17 -17.41 -1.64
C GLN A 146 -10.62 -17.96 -2.99
N PHE A 147 -10.94 -17.10 -3.91
CA PHE A 147 -10.92 -17.46 -5.31
C PHE A 147 -9.45 -17.46 -5.72
N THR A 148 -8.73 -18.52 -5.40
CA THR A 148 -7.48 -18.85 -6.07
C THR A 148 -7.84 -19.22 -7.51
N ILE A 149 -8.12 -18.22 -8.31
CA ILE A 149 -8.12 -18.40 -9.75
C ILE A 149 -6.65 -18.38 -10.12
N ASP A 150 -6.13 -19.55 -10.43
CA ASP A 150 -4.83 -19.66 -11.08
C ASP A 150 -4.93 -18.98 -12.45
N LYS A 151 -4.72 -17.66 -12.43
CA LYS A 151 -4.77 -16.87 -13.66
C LYS A 151 -3.48 -17.12 -14.44
N PRO A 152 -3.57 -17.59 -15.68
CA PRO A 152 -2.39 -17.87 -16.50
C PRO A 152 -1.60 -16.59 -16.85
N TYR A 153 -2.09 -15.43 -16.46
CA TYR A 153 -1.46 -14.14 -16.72
C TYR A 153 -1.62 -13.16 -15.54
N CYS A 154 -0.68 -12.21 -15.45
CA CYS A 154 -0.71 -11.10 -14.50
C CYS A 154 -0.91 -9.77 -15.22
N GLY A 155 -2.01 -9.07 -14.98
CA GLY A 155 -2.30 -7.78 -15.60
C GLY A 155 -1.47 -6.60 -15.09
N VAL A 156 -0.82 -6.73 -13.94
CA VAL A 156 -0.09 -5.64 -13.26
C VAL A 156 0.96 -5.00 -14.18
N PRO A 157 1.86 -5.74 -14.87
CA PRO A 157 2.87 -5.13 -15.72
C PRO A 157 2.34 -4.29 -16.88
N LEU A 158 1.07 -4.44 -17.27
CA LEU A 158 0.45 -3.64 -18.32
C LEU A 158 -0.36 -2.46 -17.78
N LYS A 159 -0.91 -2.59 -16.57
CA LYS A 159 -1.76 -1.57 -15.96
C LYS A 159 -0.98 -0.53 -15.17
N GLN A 160 0.21 -0.87 -14.71
CA GLN A 160 1.04 -0.03 -13.87
C GLN A 160 2.44 0.08 -14.45
N SER A 161 3.12 1.18 -14.13
CA SER A 161 4.56 1.29 -14.26
C SER A 161 5.10 1.89 -12.97
N VAL A 162 6.24 1.39 -12.53
CA VAL A 162 6.95 1.88 -11.36
C VAL A 162 8.13 2.70 -11.84
N VAL A 163 8.30 3.89 -11.28
CA VAL A 163 9.51 4.69 -11.46
C VAL A 163 10.11 4.89 -10.09
N TYR A 164 11.34 4.45 -9.92
CA TYR A 164 12.07 4.60 -8.66
C TYR A 164 12.61 6.02 -8.52
N TRP A 165 13.03 6.36 -7.30
CA TRP A 165 13.55 7.69 -6.95
C TRP A 165 14.73 8.16 -7.83
N ASN A 166 15.54 7.22 -8.34
CA ASN A 166 16.67 7.48 -9.22
C ASN A 166 16.30 7.56 -10.71
N GLY A 167 15.01 7.43 -11.04
CA GLY A 167 14.50 7.45 -12.41
C GLY A 167 14.53 6.09 -13.12
N ASP A 168 14.89 5.02 -12.44
CA ASP A 168 14.82 3.68 -13.01
C ASP A 168 13.37 3.21 -13.18
N LEU A 169 13.09 2.52 -14.28
CA LEU A 169 11.80 1.94 -14.58
C LEU A 169 11.74 0.50 -14.04
N GLY A 170 10.80 0.21 -13.17
CA GLY A 170 10.51 -1.13 -12.67
C GLY A 170 9.42 -1.84 -13.46
N LEU A 171 9.39 -3.17 -13.38
CA LEU A 171 8.36 -3.99 -14.04
C LEU A 171 7.01 -3.84 -13.35
N CYS A 172 6.98 -3.96 -12.04
CA CYS A 172 5.80 -3.89 -11.20
C CYS A 172 6.19 -3.58 -9.75
N CYS A 173 5.20 -3.48 -8.86
CA CYS A 173 5.41 -3.14 -7.45
C CYS A 173 6.14 -4.20 -6.62
N THR A 174 6.41 -5.39 -7.13
CA THR A 174 7.22 -6.44 -6.48
C THR A 174 8.65 -6.52 -6.98
N ASP A 175 9.02 -5.72 -7.97
CA ASP A 175 10.40 -5.63 -8.50
C ASP A 175 11.20 -4.62 -7.67
N TYR A 176 11.32 -4.86 -6.35
CA TYR A 176 11.89 -3.89 -5.38
C TYR A 176 13.31 -3.44 -5.74
N ASP A 177 14.11 -4.34 -6.28
CA ASP A 177 15.54 -4.11 -6.60
C ASP A 177 15.77 -3.77 -8.07
N ASN A 178 14.69 -3.54 -8.84
CA ASN A 178 14.75 -3.25 -10.27
C ASN A 178 15.59 -4.27 -11.07
N THR A 179 15.42 -5.54 -10.79
CA THR A 179 16.21 -6.62 -11.40
C THR A 179 15.81 -6.93 -12.83
N VAL A 180 14.60 -6.50 -13.24
CA VAL A 180 14.03 -6.90 -14.52
C VAL A 180 14.25 -5.86 -15.62
N MET A 181 13.96 -4.59 -15.36
CA MET A 181 13.84 -3.60 -16.47
C MET A 181 15.16 -3.03 -16.94
N ASN A 182 16.10 -2.70 -16.04
CA ASN A 182 17.39 -2.08 -16.37
C ASN A 182 17.29 -0.89 -17.35
N LYS A 183 16.30 -0.01 -17.14
CA LYS A 183 16.06 1.19 -17.94
C LYS A 183 15.81 2.38 -17.04
N ASN A 184 16.40 3.50 -17.43
CA ASN A 184 16.25 4.77 -16.74
C ASN A 184 15.54 5.79 -17.65
N ILE A 185 14.57 6.53 -17.10
CA ILE A 185 13.78 7.50 -17.86
C ILE A 185 14.48 8.83 -18.08
N SER A 186 15.57 9.11 -17.35
CA SER A 186 16.26 10.41 -17.40
C SER A 186 16.86 10.72 -18.77
N LYS A 187 17.27 9.67 -19.52
CA LYS A 187 17.92 9.85 -20.81
C LYS A 187 16.94 10.13 -21.95
N ASP A 188 15.91 9.32 -22.04
CA ASP A 188 14.99 9.32 -23.18
C ASP A 188 13.59 9.84 -22.85
N GLY A 189 13.34 10.15 -21.59
CA GLY A 189 12.03 10.49 -21.08
C GLY A 189 11.13 9.27 -20.84
N TYR A 190 10.10 9.46 -20.01
CA TYR A 190 9.24 8.38 -19.54
C TYR A 190 8.54 7.61 -20.67
N LEU A 191 7.86 8.31 -21.56
CA LEU A 191 7.05 7.66 -22.61
C LEU A 191 7.92 6.89 -23.60
N LYS A 192 9.03 7.47 -24.06
CA LYS A 192 9.93 6.82 -25.00
C LYS A 192 10.57 5.56 -24.41
N THR A 193 10.96 5.63 -23.12
CA THR A 193 11.49 4.47 -22.39
C THR A 193 10.42 3.40 -22.25
N LEU A 194 9.21 3.76 -21.76
CA LEU A 194 8.11 2.85 -21.50
C LEU A 194 7.69 2.07 -22.75
N PHE A 195 7.66 2.73 -23.91
CA PHE A 195 7.25 2.14 -25.19
C PHE A 195 8.42 1.62 -26.03
N SER A 196 9.62 1.55 -25.48
CA SER A 196 10.75 0.91 -26.18
C SER A 196 10.49 -0.58 -26.38
N LYS A 197 11.01 -1.12 -27.49
CA LYS A 197 10.84 -2.56 -27.85
C LYS A 197 11.27 -3.49 -26.72
N GLU A 198 12.35 -3.17 -26.04
CA GLU A 198 12.89 -3.96 -24.93
C GLU A 198 11.93 -3.97 -23.73
N VAL A 199 11.44 -2.81 -23.30
CA VAL A 199 10.51 -2.69 -22.18
C VAL A 199 9.19 -3.39 -22.49
N ILE A 200 8.64 -3.21 -23.69
CA ILE A 200 7.43 -3.92 -24.13
C ILE A 200 7.62 -5.44 -24.08
N LYS A 201 8.79 -5.95 -24.55
CA LYS A 201 9.12 -7.38 -24.47
C LYS A 201 9.12 -7.87 -23.02
N LYS A 202 9.80 -7.16 -22.12
CA LYS A 202 9.88 -7.51 -20.68
C LYS A 202 8.49 -7.48 -20.01
N ARG A 203 7.67 -6.48 -20.31
CA ARG A 203 6.28 -6.38 -19.80
C ARG A 203 5.39 -7.53 -20.31
N ARG A 204 5.56 -7.96 -21.56
CA ARG A 204 4.84 -9.14 -22.11
C ARG A 204 5.25 -10.44 -21.41
N LEU A 205 6.53 -10.59 -21.08
CA LEU A 205 7.01 -11.73 -20.28
C LEU A 205 6.44 -11.67 -18.86
N GLY A 206 6.39 -10.49 -18.25
CA GLY A 206 5.73 -10.29 -16.95
C GLY A 206 4.24 -10.60 -16.98
N LEU A 207 3.52 -10.18 -18.05
CA LEU A 207 2.11 -10.56 -18.25
C LEU A 207 1.90 -12.08 -18.23
N ARG A 208 2.84 -12.83 -18.82
CA ARG A 208 2.82 -14.30 -18.88
C ARG A 208 3.43 -14.98 -17.65
N LYS A 209 3.76 -14.22 -16.61
CA LYS A 209 4.47 -14.70 -15.39
C LYS A 209 5.81 -15.40 -15.69
N GLN A 210 6.50 -15.00 -16.75
CA GLN A 210 7.75 -15.61 -17.24
C GLN A 210 9.02 -14.84 -16.80
N GLN A 211 8.90 -13.84 -15.95
CA GLN A 211 10.03 -13.18 -15.30
C GLN A 211 10.41 -13.93 -14.01
N SER A 212 11.67 -13.86 -13.61
CA SER A 212 12.16 -14.50 -12.36
C SER A 212 11.35 -14.10 -11.14
N ILE A 213 11.05 -12.81 -11.01
CA ILE A 213 10.26 -12.25 -9.89
C ILE A 213 8.80 -12.71 -9.86
N CYS A 214 8.29 -13.31 -10.93
CA CYS A 214 6.92 -13.80 -11.00
C CYS A 214 6.75 -15.20 -10.41
N LYS A 215 7.85 -15.92 -10.21
CA LYS A 215 7.85 -17.35 -9.85
C LYS A 215 7.20 -17.60 -8.49
N ASP A 216 7.53 -16.77 -7.50
CA ASP A 216 7.03 -16.88 -6.13
C ASP A 216 6.14 -15.69 -5.73
N CYS A 217 5.56 -15.01 -6.73
CA CYS A 217 4.79 -13.80 -6.51
C CYS A 217 3.32 -14.11 -6.17
N ASP A 218 2.91 -13.80 -4.95
CA ASP A 218 1.53 -13.95 -4.47
C ASP A 218 0.54 -12.99 -5.13
N LEU A 219 0.99 -11.81 -5.59
CA LEU A 219 0.12 -10.77 -6.19
C LEU A 219 -0.60 -11.23 -7.46
N GLY A 220 0.01 -12.16 -8.20
CA GLY A 220 -0.59 -12.72 -9.42
C GLY A 220 -1.67 -13.76 -9.13
N ASN A 221 -1.68 -14.35 -7.94
CA ASN A 221 -2.51 -15.49 -7.57
C ASN A 221 -3.50 -15.17 -6.44
N ALA A 222 -3.22 -14.16 -5.61
CA ALA A 222 -4.10 -13.77 -4.53
C ALA A 222 -5.00 -12.60 -4.96
N ASP A 223 -6.29 -12.73 -4.75
CA ASP A 223 -7.07 -11.53 -4.46
C ASP A 223 -6.50 -10.98 -3.15
N TYR A 224 -5.89 -9.80 -3.19
CA TYR A 224 -5.36 -9.14 -2.00
C TYR A 224 -6.44 -9.17 -0.92
N MET A 225 -6.16 -9.88 0.16
CA MET A 225 -7.13 -10.05 1.23
C MET A 225 -7.27 -8.75 2.01
N GLY A 226 -8.08 -7.87 1.48
CA GLY A 226 -8.44 -6.63 2.12
C GLY A 226 -9.93 -6.38 1.94
N TYR A 227 -10.53 -5.73 2.89
CA TYR A 227 -11.91 -5.28 2.77
C TYR A 227 -12.05 -3.84 3.20
N GLN A 228 -12.99 -3.17 2.57
CA GLN A 228 -13.39 -1.82 2.90
C GLN A 228 -14.53 -1.89 3.90
N ALA A 229 -14.30 -1.40 5.13
CA ALA A 229 -15.31 -1.42 6.17
C ALA A 229 -16.42 -0.39 5.90
N PHE A 230 -16.06 0.78 5.38
CA PHE A 230 -16.99 1.77 4.87
C PHE A 230 -16.33 2.69 3.84
N ARG A 231 -17.16 3.34 3.04
CA ARG A 231 -16.77 4.41 2.12
C ARG A 231 -17.86 5.45 2.09
N GLU A 232 -17.51 6.68 2.39
CA GLU A 232 -18.42 7.82 2.38
C GLU A 232 -17.81 8.96 1.57
N GLU A 233 -18.62 9.67 0.80
CA GLU A 233 -18.19 10.87 0.13
C GLU A 233 -18.19 12.04 1.11
N THR A 234 -17.23 12.96 0.94
CA THR A 234 -17.19 14.16 1.75
C THR A 234 -18.40 15.02 1.41
N LYS A 235 -19.23 15.29 2.40
CA LYS A 235 -20.38 16.20 2.28
C LYS A 235 -19.98 17.52 2.92
N TYR A 236 -19.78 18.54 2.11
CA TYR A 236 -19.66 19.93 2.55
C TYR A 236 -20.60 20.81 1.72
#